data_a302589ff82571a3e7ac9dd7cad9b24d
#
_entry.id   a302589ff82571a3e7ac9dd7cad9b24d
#
_cell.length_a   1.000
_cell.length_b   1.000
_cell.length_c   1.000
_cell.angle_alpha   90.00
_cell.angle_beta   90.00
_cell.angle_gamma   90.00
#
_symmetry.space_group_name_H-M   'P 1'
#
loop_
_entity.id
_entity.type
_entity.pdbx_description
1 polymer ?
#
loop_
_entity_poly.entity_id
_entity_poly.type
_entity_poly.pdbx_seq_one_letter_code
_entity_poly.pdbx_strand_id
1 'polypeptide(L)'
;MIMATNPIQWFPGHMAKTRRVMKECLPDVDLVLELLDARIPYSSKNPDIEAMLGSKPRVTVMTKASLADPEASTAWVEYYRRAGITTVLIDSTTGSGIDALGAAVRSVMAEKLASYEARGMKGRRLKAMIVGIPNVGKSSLINRLAGGKKAKVENRPGVTLAKQWVPTEIGLDLLDMPGVLWPKFEDARVGENLAFTGAIRDGVIDTEEIAMLLCERLAARETKKFTARYKLGEDELDGLDGYDIFNLVGRKRGMLVSGGEINSERCAAMLLEEFRSAKIGRITLETPKDIMED
;
A
#
# COMPACT_ATOMS: atom_id res chain seq x y z
N MET A 1 -15.33 9.24 21.75
CA MET A 1 -14.69 9.78 20.51
C MET A 1 -13.29 10.23 20.90
N ILE A 2 -12.31 9.32 20.78
CA ILE A 2 -10.90 9.64 21.01
C ILE A 2 -10.47 10.42 19.75
N MET A 3 -10.41 11.74 19.85
CA MET A 3 -9.73 12.52 18.81
C MET A 3 -8.24 12.24 18.99
N ALA A 4 -7.59 11.71 17.94
CA ALA A 4 -6.15 11.66 17.88
C ALA A 4 -5.61 13.08 18.19
N THR A 5 -4.98 13.25 19.33
CA THR A 5 -4.55 14.56 19.85
C THR A 5 -3.41 15.17 19.06
N ASN A 6 -2.79 14.38 18.14
CA ASN A 6 -1.79 14.88 17.18
C ASN A 6 -2.04 14.27 15.81
N PRO A 7 -2.16 15.09 14.75
CA PRO A 7 -2.25 14.54 13.38
C PRO A 7 -0.99 13.71 13.10
N ILE A 8 -1.19 12.46 12.65
CA ILE A 8 -0.11 11.58 12.25
C ILE A 8 0.62 12.28 11.10
N GLN A 9 1.82 12.79 11.36
CA GLN A 9 2.65 13.44 10.37
C GLN A 9 4.06 12.84 10.43
N TRP A 10 4.50 12.24 9.34
CA TRP A 10 5.83 11.67 9.26
C TRP A 10 6.41 11.83 7.86
N PHE A 11 7.32 12.79 7.73
CA PHE A 11 8.04 13.05 6.48
C PHE A 11 9.55 13.24 6.76
N PRO A 12 10.32 12.14 6.80
CA PRO A 12 11.77 12.22 6.98
C PRO A 12 12.45 12.97 5.84
N GLY A 13 13.54 13.70 6.14
CA GLY A 13 14.27 14.49 5.15
C GLY A 13 14.81 13.71 3.94
N HIS A 14 15.03 12.39 4.08
CA HIS A 14 15.42 11.55 2.94
C HIS A 14 14.30 11.41 1.89
N MET A 15 13.02 11.58 2.24
CA MET A 15 11.92 11.54 1.29
C MET A 15 11.93 12.75 0.34
N ALA A 16 12.28 13.93 0.83
CA ALA A 16 12.49 15.10 -0.04
C ALA A 16 13.60 14.86 -1.08
N LYS A 17 14.72 14.24 -0.65
CA LYS A 17 15.80 13.84 -1.56
C LYS A 17 15.31 12.82 -2.60
N THR A 18 14.55 11.82 -2.16
CA THR A 18 13.99 10.79 -3.08
C THR A 18 13.07 11.42 -4.12
N ARG A 19 12.19 12.35 -3.73
CA ARG A 19 11.31 13.07 -4.69
C ARG A 19 12.11 13.80 -5.75
N ARG A 20 13.23 14.47 -5.37
CA ARG A 20 14.11 15.13 -6.33
C ARG A 20 14.71 14.13 -7.31
N VAL A 21 15.25 13.02 -6.81
CA VAL A 21 15.81 11.96 -7.66
C VAL A 21 14.76 11.36 -8.60
N MET A 22 13.54 11.12 -8.13
CA MET A 22 12.43 10.67 -8.99
C MET A 22 12.22 11.63 -10.15
N LYS A 23 12.12 12.93 -9.87
CA LYS A 23 11.93 13.97 -10.89
C LYS A 23 13.07 13.99 -11.92
N GLU A 24 14.31 13.84 -11.47
CA GLU A 24 15.51 13.77 -12.33
C GLU A 24 15.53 12.48 -13.20
N CYS A 25 14.90 11.40 -12.76
CA CYS A 25 14.85 10.13 -13.49
C CYS A 25 13.67 10.03 -14.47
N LEU A 26 12.61 10.83 -14.30
CA LEU A 26 11.40 10.77 -15.14
C LEU A 26 11.66 10.89 -16.65
N PRO A 27 12.59 11.74 -17.14
CA PRO A 27 12.90 11.82 -18.57
C PRO A 27 13.45 10.51 -19.15
N ASP A 28 14.12 9.69 -18.32
CA ASP A 28 14.83 8.48 -18.77
C ASP A 28 13.92 7.26 -18.85
N VAL A 29 12.67 7.36 -18.38
CA VAL A 29 11.71 6.24 -18.38
C VAL A 29 10.61 6.43 -19.42
N ASP A 30 10.11 5.32 -19.93
CA ASP A 30 9.02 5.30 -20.91
C ASP A 30 7.65 5.40 -20.21
N LEU A 31 7.52 4.74 -19.05
CA LEU A 31 6.28 4.72 -18.26
C LEU A 31 6.58 4.61 -16.77
N VAL A 32 5.54 4.78 -15.96
CA VAL A 32 5.60 4.60 -14.50
C VAL A 32 4.64 3.50 -14.07
N LEU A 33 5.08 2.63 -13.17
CA LEU A 33 4.24 1.71 -12.40
C LEU A 33 3.98 2.34 -11.05
N GLU A 34 2.76 2.84 -10.84
CA GLU A 34 2.34 3.43 -9.57
C GLU A 34 1.67 2.36 -8.71
N LEU A 35 2.31 2.00 -7.58
CA LEU A 35 1.81 0.96 -6.70
C LEU A 35 0.94 1.53 -5.60
N LEU A 36 -0.24 0.93 -5.45
CA LEU A 36 -1.20 1.18 -4.37
C LEU A 36 -1.38 -0.09 -3.54
N ASP A 37 -1.68 0.06 -2.26
CA ASP A 37 -2.06 -1.06 -1.39
C ASP A 37 -3.57 -1.33 -1.55
N ALA A 38 -3.95 -2.52 -1.98
CA ALA A 38 -5.35 -2.86 -2.24
C ALA A 38 -6.26 -2.81 -0.99
N ARG A 39 -5.69 -2.75 0.22
CA ARG A 39 -6.42 -2.55 1.47
C ARG A 39 -6.82 -1.09 1.70
N ILE A 40 -6.08 -0.16 1.08
CA ILE A 40 -6.23 1.29 1.22
C ILE A 40 -5.93 2.01 -0.12
N PRO A 41 -6.67 1.74 -1.20
CA PRO A 41 -6.30 2.21 -2.54
C PRO A 41 -6.28 3.74 -2.69
N TYR A 42 -7.16 4.46 -1.99
CA TYR A 42 -7.15 5.92 -1.95
C TYR A 42 -6.03 6.45 -1.07
N SER A 43 -5.97 6.03 0.19
CA SER A 43 -4.98 6.50 1.15
C SER A 43 -3.54 6.17 0.74
N SER A 44 -3.32 5.16 -0.08
CA SER A 44 -1.98 4.80 -0.59
C SER A 44 -1.58 5.57 -1.85
N LYS A 45 -2.49 6.35 -2.45
CA LYS A 45 -2.21 7.17 -3.62
C LYS A 45 -1.59 8.50 -3.20
N ASN A 46 -0.32 8.68 -3.54
CA ASN A 46 0.44 9.86 -3.14
C ASN A 46 0.19 11.03 -4.12
N PRO A 47 -0.47 12.12 -3.69
CA PRO A 47 -0.79 13.27 -4.55
C PRO A 47 0.45 13.97 -5.11
N ASP A 48 1.56 13.98 -4.37
CA ASP A 48 2.82 14.56 -4.84
C ASP A 48 3.42 13.79 -6.01
N ILE A 49 3.28 12.45 -6.00
CA ILE A 49 3.69 11.61 -7.13
C ILE A 49 2.80 11.91 -8.33
N GLU A 50 1.49 11.97 -8.16
CA GLU A 50 0.55 12.28 -9.25
C GLU A 50 0.88 13.62 -9.91
N ALA A 51 1.07 14.67 -9.11
CA ALA A 51 1.46 15.99 -9.60
C ALA A 51 2.80 15.99 -10.36
N MET A 52 3.76 15.16 -9.89
CA MET A 52 5.09 15.04 -10.51
C MET A 52 5.05 14.29 -11.84
N LEU A 53 4.20 13.27 -11.97
CA LEU A 53 4.13 12.43 -13.18
C LEU A 53 3.54 13.19 -14.39
N GLY A 54 2.60 14.12 -14.16
CA GLY A 54 1.95 14.85 -15.24
C GLY A 54 1.35 13.92 -16.29
N SER A 55 1.73 14.11 -17.56
CA SER A 55 1.27 13.30 -18.70
C SER A 55 2.09 12.03 -18.96
N LYS A 56 3.03 11.67 -18.08
CA LYS A 56 3.83 10.45 -18.25
C LYS A 56 2.91 9.22 -18.29
N PRO A 57 3.05 8.32 -19.31
CA PRO A 57 2.30 7.07 -19.35
C PRO A 57 2.44 6.31 -18.03
N ARG A 58 1.32 5.81 -17.49
CA ARG A 58 1.32 5.07 -16.23
C ARG A 58 0.38 3.88 -16.24
N VAL A 59 0.73 2.88 -15.45
CA VAL A 59 -0.15 1.78 -15.04
C VAL A 59 -0.22 1.80 -13.52
N THR A 60 -1.42 1.88 -12.98
CA THR A 60 -1.67 1.75 -11.53
C THR A 60 -1.73 0.26 -11.18
N VAL A 61 -0.98 -0.13 -10.17
CA VAL A 61 -0.85 -1.52 -9.73
C VAL A 61 -1.32 -1.63 -8.29
N MET A 62 -2.52 -2.18 -8.08
CA MET A 62 -3.02 -2.48 -6.75
C MET A 62 -2.40 -3.79 -6.26
N THR A 63 -1.52 -3.70 -5.28
CA THR A 63 -0.76 -4.82 -4.71
C THR A 63 -1.47 -5.45 -3.51
N LYS A 64 -0.97 -6.60 -3.02
CA LYS A 64 -1.48 -7.31 -1.84
C LYS A 64 -2.95 -7.73 -1.97
N ALA A 65 -3.34 -8.10 -3.18
CA ALA A 65 -4.71 -8.51 -3.49
C ALA A 65 -5.23 -9.65 -2.60
N SER A 66 -4.35 -10.56 -2.14
CA SER A 66 -4.70 -11.63 -1.23
C SER A 66 -5.06 -11.18 0.18
N LEU A 67 -4.68 -9.97 0.57
CA LEU A 67 -4.95 -9.39 1.90
C LEU A 67 -6.19 -8.47 1.90
N ALA A 68 -6.63 -8.03 0.73
CA ALA A 68 -7.73 -7.10 0.53
C ALA A 68 -9.06 -7.82 0.26
N ASP A 69 -10.16 -7.14 0.54
CA ASP A 69 -11.49 -7.62 0.19
C ASP A 69 -11.65 -7.71 -1.34
N PRO A 70 -12.12 -8.84 -1.90
CA PRO A 70 -12.23 -9.03 -3.35
C PRO A 70 -13.24 -8.12 -4.03
N GLU A 71 -14.39 -7.89 -3.39
CA GLU A 71 -15.45 -7.06 -3.96
C GLU A 71 -15.05 -5.60 -3.96
N ALA A 72 -14.49 -5.11 -2.85
CA ALA A 72 -13.95 -3.77 -2.76
C ALA A 72 -12.80 -3.56 -3.76
N SER A 73 -11.90 -4.54 -3.91
CA SER A 73 -10.81 -4.48 -4.90
C SER A 73 -11.34 -4.36 -6.32
N THR A 74 -12.39 -5.11 -6.68
CA THR A 74 -13.03 -5.03 -7.99
C THR A 74 -13.69 -3.66 -8.21
N ALA A 75 -14.38 -3.14 -7.19
CA ALA A 75 -15.01 -1.83 -7.25
C ALA A 75 -13.97 -0.70 -7.47
N TRP A 76 -12.80 -0.79 -6.84
CA TRP A 76 -11.71 0.15 -7.03
C TRP A 76 -11.08 0.09 -8.43
N VAL A 77 -10.88 -1.12 -8.98
CA VAL A 77 -10.39 -1.27 -10.37
C VAL A 77 -11.38 -0.61 -11.34
N GLU A 78 -12.68 -0.82 -11.15
CA GLU A 78 -13.71 -0.21 -11.98
C GLU A 78 -13.79 1.32 -11.80
N TYR A 79 -13.63 1.83 -10.57
CA TYR A 79 -13.56 3.27 -10.30
C TYR A 79 -12.43 3.93 -11.08
N TYR A 80 -11.21 3.38 -10.98
CA TYR A 80 -10.06 3.91 -11.71
C TYR A 80 -10.22 3.77 -13.23
N ARG A 81 -10.81 2.67 -13.70
CA ARG A 81 -11.10 2.46 -15.12
C ARG A 81 -12.03 3.54 -15.67
N ARG A 82 -13.08 3.92 -14.94
CA ARG A 82 -14.00 5.02 -15.31
C ARG A 82 -13.31 6.37 -15.33
N ALA A 83 -12.31 6.57 -14.49
CA ALA A 83 -11.45 7.76 -14.50
C ALA A 83 -10.37 7.72 -15.62
N GLY A 84 -10.39 6.73 -16.51
CA GLY A 84 -9.40 6.58 -17.58
C GLY A 84 -8.03 6.10 -17.12
N ILE A 85 -7.93 5.57 -15.89
CA ILE A 85 -6.67 5.11 -15.31
C ILE A 85 -6.56 3.60 -15.49
N THR A 86 -5.57 3.16 -16.27
CA THR A 86 -5.29 1.71 -16.44
C THR A 86 -4.81 1.13 -15.11
N THR A 87 -5.60 0.22 -14.54
CA THR A 87 -5.36 -0.36 -13.22
C THR A 87 -5.36 -1.88 -13.29
N VAL A 88 -4.40 -2.52 -12.62
CA VAL A 88 -4.32 -3.98 -12.46
C VAL A 88 -4.23 -4.35 -11.00
N LEU A 89 -4.85 -5.48 -10.63
CA LEU A 89 -4.80 -6.04 -9.28
C LEU A 89 -3.78 -7.18 -9.26
N ILE A 90 -2.81 -7.13 -8.33
CA ILE A 90 -1.69 -8.07 -8.27
C ILE A 90 -1.50 -8.61 -6.86
N ASP A 91 -1.18 -9.90 -6.81
CA ASP A 91 -0.55 -10.50 -5.63
C ASP A 91 0.85 -11.03 -5.98
N SER A 92 1.87 -10.37 -5.44
CA SER A 92 3.27 -10.74 -5.70
C SER A 92 3.66 -12.08 -5.05
N THR A 93 2.93 -12.53 -4.01
CA THR A 93 3.20 -13.80 -3.31
C THR A 93 2.76 -14.98 -4.16
N THR A 94 1.53 -14.91 -4.68
CA THR A 94 0.96 -15.97 -5.51
C THR A 94 1.36 -15.85 -6.99
N GLY A 95 1.69 -14.65 -7.45
CA GLY A 95 1.91 -14.31 -8.86
C GLY A 95 0.64 -13.97 -9.63
N SER A 96 -0.51 -13.93 -8.96
CA SER A 96 -1.78 -13.52 -9.59
C SER A 96 -1.70 -12.12 -10.16
N GLY A 97 -2.21 -11.91 -11.37
CA GLY A 97 -2.26 -10.61 -12.05
C GLY A 97 -1.01 -10.20 -12.82
N ILE A 98 0.08 -10.98 -12.79
CA ILE A 98 1.34 -10.63 -13.50
C ILE A 98 1.13 -10.57 -15.02
N ASP A 99 0.40 -11.51 -15.60
CA ASP A 99 0.09 -11.49 -17.04
C ASP A 99 -0.76 -10.28 -17.43
N ALA A 100 -1.71 -9.93 -16.56
CA ALA A 100 -2.53 -8.73 -16.74
C ALA A 100 -1.69 -7.44 -16.72
N LEU A 101 -0.65 -7.37 -15.87
CA LEU A 101 0.30 -6.26 -15.88
C LEU A 101 1.02 -6.15 -17.21
N GLY A 102 1.55 -7.27 -17.75
CA GLY A 102 2.21 -7.29 -19.05
C GLY A 102 1.30 -6.82 -20.18
N ALA A 103 0.03 -7.24 -20.17
CA ALA A 103 -0.99 -6.80 -21.13
C ALA A 103 -1.31 -5.30 -20.99
N ALA A 104 -1.50 -4.80 -19.76
CA ALA A 104 -1.77 -3.40 -19.47
C ALA A 104 -0.63 -2.49 -19.93
N VAL A 105 0.63 -2.88 -19.67
CA VAL A 105 1.80 -2.12 -20.14
C VAL A 105 1.83 -2.06 -21.65
N ARG A 106 1.63 -3.18 -22.34
CA ARG A 106 1.58 -3.19 -23.83
C ARG A 106 0.48 -2.30 -24.38
N SER A 107 -0.68 -2.29 -23.75
CA SER A 107 -1.81 -1.44 -24.14
C SER A 107 -1.49 0.04 -24.00
N VAL A 108 -0.99 0.46 -22.81
CA VAL A 108 -0.64 1.86 -22.53
C VAL A 108 0.51 2.36 -23.44
N MET A 109 1.42 1.47 -23.83
CA MET A 109 2.60 1.80 -24.64
C MET A 109 2.49 1.41 -26.11
N ALA A 110 1.28 1.09 -26.60
CA ALA A 110 1.06 0.55 -27.94
C ALA A 110 1.64 1.43 -29.05
N GLU A 111 1.39 2.73 -29.03
CA GLU A 111 1.92 3.67 -30.03
C GLU A 111 3.46 3.71 -30.02
N LYS A 112 4.06 3.72 -28.85
CA LYS A 112 5.52 3.74 -28.72
C LYS A 112 6.15 2.44 -29.18
N LEU A 113 5.55 1.31 -28.88
CA LEU A 113 5.99 0.00 -29.34
C LEU A 113 5.90 -0.10 -30.86
N ALA A 114 4.80 0.34 -31.47
CA ALA A 114 4.64 0.41 -32.92
C ALA A 114 5.71 1.32 -33.58
N SER A 115 6.03 2.47 -32.95
CA SER A 115 7.11 3.35 -33.42
C SER A 115 8.48 2.67 -33.36
N TYR A 116 8.75 1.87 -32.34
CA TYR A 116 10.01 1.09 -32.25
C TYR A 116 10.09 0.03 -33.34
N GLU A 117 9.01 -0.70 -33.60
CA GLU A 117 8.95 -1.71 -34.66
C GLU A 117 9.16 -1.10 -36.05
N ALA A 118 8.50 0.05 -36.33
CA ALA A 118 8.66 0.76 -37.59
C ALA A 118 10.10 1.25 -37.85
N ARG A 119 10.88 1.48 -36.77
CA ARG A 119 12.30 1.86 -36.84
C ARG A 119 13.25 0.63 -36.82
N GLY A 120 12.73 -0.57 -36.92
CA GLY A 120 13.53 -1.80 -36.89
C GLY A 120 14.03 -2.22 -35.51
N MET A 121 13.59 -1.55 -34.43
CA MET A 121 13.99 -1.84 -33.06
C MET A 121 13.09 -2.92 -32.42
N LYS A 122 12.93 -4.04 -33.08
CA LYS A 122 12.11 -5.17 -32.57
C LYS A 122 12.66 -5.70 -31.26
N GLY A 123 11.74 -5.95 -30.31
CA GLY A 123 12.09 -6.52 -28.99
C GLY A 123 12.78 -5.54 -28.04
N ARG A 124 12.82 -4.24 -28.34
CA ARG A 124 13.36 -3.24 -27.42
C ARG A 124 12.55 -3.23 -26.12
N ARG A 125 13.26 -3.37 -25.01
CA ARG A 125 12.66 -3.33 -23.67
C ARG A 125 12.23 -1.90 -23.33
N LEU A 126 11.10 -1.79 -22.63
CA LEU A 126 10.63 -0.49 -22.12
C LEU A 126 11.28 -0.23 -20.75
N LYS A 127 11.64 1.01 -20.52
CA LYS A 127 12.14 1.48 -19.23
C LYS A 127 10.98 1.96 -18.37
N ALA A 128 10.82 1.39 -17.18
CA ALA A 128 9.76 1.78 -16.26
C ALA A 128 10.31 2.14 -14.88
N MET A 129 9.78 3.22 -14.31
CA MET A 129 10.04 3.58 -12.91
C MET A 129 8.91 2.98 -12.05
N ILE A 130 9.29 2.35 -10.92
CA ILE A 130 8.32 1.85 -9.95
C ILE A 130 8.28 2.79 -8.75
N VAL A 131 7.08 3.30 -8.44
CA VAL A 131 6.85 4.27 -7.37
C VAL A 131 5.71 3.83 -6.46
N GLY A 132 5.62 4.41 -5.28
CA GLY A 132 4.56 4.16 -4.30
C GLY A 132 5.03 4.40 -2.89
N ILE A 133 4.12 4.28 -1.94
CA ILE A 133 4.38 4.47 -0.51
C ILE A 133 5.35 3.42 0.05
N PRO A 134 5.94 3.63 1.23
CA PRO A 134 6.69 2.58 1.92
C PRO A 134 5.83 1.33 2.14
N ASN A 135 6.45 0.17 2.14
CA ASN A 135 5.82 -1.14 2.41
C ASN A 135 4.63 -1.52 1.50
N VAL A 136 4.41 -0.81 0.39
CA VAL A 136 3.34 -1.13 -0.58
C VAL A 136 3.60 -2.41 -1.37
N GLY A 137 4.79 -3.00 -1.31
CA GLY A 137 5.14 -4.24 -2.01
C GLY A 137 6.03 -4.06 -3.24
N LYS A 138 6.72 -2.92 -3.41
CA LYS A 138 7.62 -2.65 -4.56
C LYS A 138 8.66 -3.74 -4.75
N SER A 139 9.47 -4.02 -3.73
CA SER A 139 10.54 -5.01 -3.81
C SER A 139 10.01 -6.43 -4.06
N SER A 140 8.83 -6.76 -3.50
CA SER A 140 8.17 -8.06 -3.76
C SER A 140 7.75 -8.20 -5.23
N LEU A 141 7.18 -7.13 -5.81
CA LEU A 141 6.79 -7.12 -7.21
C LEU A 141 8.02 -7.19 -8.14
N ILE A 142 9.06 -6.40 -7.87
CA ILE A 142 10.31 -6.43 -8.63
C ILE A 142 10.92 -7.83 -8.62
N ASN A 143 11.03 -8.45 -7.44
CA ASN A 143 11.59 -9.81 -7.33
C ASN A 143 10.74 -10.85 -8.08
N ARG A 144 9.43 -10.72 -8.04
CA ARG A 144 8.51 -11.59 -8.80
C ARG A 144 8.71 -11.43 -10.31
N LEU A 145 8.77 -10.19 -10.81
CA LEU A 145 8.94 -9.89 -12.23
C LEU A 145 10.34 -10.23 -12.76
N ALA A 146 11.34 -10.24 -11.89
CA ALA A 146 12.72 -10.61 -12.22
C ALA A 146 12.97 -12.13 -12.20
N GLY A 147 11.93 -12.97 -12.04
CA GLY A 147 12.05 -14.43 -12.01
C GLY A 147 12.86 -14.97 -10.82
N GLY A 148 12.79 -14.31 -9.66
CA GLY A 148 13.50 -14.72 -8.45
C GLY A 148 15.01 -14.45 -8.46
N LYS A 149 15.56 -13.90 -9.53
CA LYS A 149 16.93 -13.37 -9.54
C LYS A 149 16.93 -12.16 -8.61
N LYS A 150 17.49 -12.35 -7.40
CA LYS A 150 17.59 -11.29 -6.39
C LYS A 150 18.14 -10.02 -7.04
N ALA A 151 17.30 -9.02 -7.28
CA ALA A 151 17.79 -7.66 -7.35
C ALA A 151 18.48 -7.41 -6.01
N LYS A 152 19.80 -7.28 -6.00
CA LYS A 152 20.53 -6.87 -4.79
C LYS A 152 20.12 -5.44 -4.49
N VAL A 153 19.01 -5.27 -3.79
CA VAL A 153 18.62 -3.99 -3.20
C VAL A 153 19.49 -3.82 -1.98
N GLU A 154 20.72 -3.35 -2.19
CA GLU A 154 21.56 -2.87 -1.09
C GLU A 154 21.05 -1.48 -0.69
N ASN A 155 20.13 -1.43 0.25
CA ASN A 155 19.80 -0.22 0.99
C ASN A 155 20.96 0.11 1.93
N ARG A 156 22.07 0.64 1.40
CA ARG A 156 23.13 1.24 2.22
C ARG A 156 22.85 2.74 2.33
N PRO A 157 22.63 3.28 3.55
CA PRO A 157 22.56 4.72 3.76
C PRO A 157 23.89 5.36 3.31
N GLY A 158 23.81 6.36 2.42
CA GLY A 158 24.99 7.16 2.02
C GLY A 158 25.64 6.82 0.67
N VAL A 159 25.20 5.77 -0.03
CA VAL A 159 25.68 5.51 -1.39
C VAL A 159 24.88 6.36 -2.38
N THR A 160 25.57 7.09 -3.25
CA THR A 160 24.95 7.76 -4.41
C THR A 160 24.09 6.75 -5.14
N LEU A 161 22.78 7.03 -5.30
CA LEU A 161 21.84 6.15 -5.98
C LEU A 161 22.28 6.00 -7.46
N ALA A 162 23.17 5.07 -7.73
CA ALA A 162 23.41 4.63 -9.09
C ALA A 162 22.09 4.04 -9.59
N LYS A 163 21.58 4.54 -10.73
CA LYS A 163 20.35 4.05 -11.37
C LYS A 163 20.50 2.56 -11.64
N GLN A 164 19.91 1.72 -10.78
CA GLN A 164 19.97 0.28 -10.95
C GLN A 164 18.72 -0.19 -11.70
N TRP A 165 18.94 -0.64 -12.93
CA TRP A 165 17.90 -1.21 -13.78
C TRP A 165 17.80 -2.71 -13.54
N VAL A 166 16.59 -3.19 -13.27
CA VAL A 166 16.27 -4.59 -13.05
C VAL A 166 15.52 -5.12 -14.28
N PRO A 167 16.09 -6.00 -15.08
CA PRO A 167 15.39 -6.61 -16.22
C PRO A 167 14.33 -7.58 -15.70
N THR A 168 13.14 -7.56 -16.32
CA THR A 168 12.01 -8.41 -15.96
C THR A 168 11.59 -9.34 -17.08
N GLU A 169 10.88 -10.42 -16.76
CA GLU A 169 10.38 -11.40 -17.75
C GLU A 169 9.28 -10.82 -18.65
N ILE A 170 8.60 -9.77 -18.23
CA ILE A 170 7.54 -9.11 -19.02
C ILE A 170 8.03 -8.03 -19.99
N GLY A 171 9.34 -7.95 -20.24
CA GLY A 171 9.92 -7.02 -21.21
C GLY A 171 10.16 -5.60 -20.70
N LEU A 172 10.16 -5.39 -19.38
CA LEU A 172 10.50 -4.12 -18.74
C LEU A 172 11.91 -4.16 -18.14
N ASP A 173 12.58 -3.00 -18.17
CA ASP A 173 13.70 -2.70 -17.30
C ASP A 173 13.18 -1.75 -16.22
N LEU A 174 13.15 -2.22 -14.96
CA LEU A 174 12.60 -1.49 -13.83
C LEU A 174 13.65 -0.68 -13.11
N LEU A 175 13.35 0.58 -12.85
CA LEU A 175 14.09 1.43 -11.93
C LEU A 175 13.35 1.45 -10.59
N ASP A 176 13.96 0.83 -9.55
CA ASP A 176 13.39 0.83 -8.20
C ASP A 176 13.62 2.18 -7.52
N MET A 177 12.55 2.75 -6.99
CA MET A 177 12.59 3.97 -6.20
C MET A 177 12.18 3.69 -4.76
N PRO A 178 12.87 4.30 -3.77
CA PRO A 178 12.42 4.20 -2.38
C PRO A 178 10.98 4.66 -2.21
N GLY A 179 10.27 4.08 -1.25
CA GLY A 179 8.90 4.50 -0.93
C GLY A 179 8.85 5.92 -0.37
N VAL A 180 7.88 6.69 -0.79
CA VAL A 180 7.73 8.10 -0.39
C VAL A 180 6.31 8.38 0.04
N LEU A 181 6.17 9.03 1.20
CA LEU A 181 4.95 9.70 1.64
C LEU A 181 5.03 11.19 1.31
N TRP A 182 3.96 11.92 1.56
CA TRP A 182 3.92 13.38 1.44
C TRP A 182 3.89 14.06 2.81
N PRO A 183 4.26 15.34 2.91
CA PRO A 183 4.56 15.97 4.20
C PRO A 183 3.37 16.13 5.15
N LYS A 184 2.16 16.26 4.60
CA LYS A 184 0.95 16.54 5.38
C LYS A 184 -0.23 15.73 4.84
N PHE A 185 -0.89 15.01 5.72
CA PHE A 185 -2.17 14.35 5.43
C PHE A 185 -3.30 15.32 5.81
N GLU A 186 -4.10 15.73 4.83
CA GLU A 186 -5.22 16.66 5.06
C GLU A 186 -6.37 15.95 5.77
N ASP A 187 -6.61 14.69 5.45
CA ASP A 187 -7.58 13.82 6.12
C ASP A 187 -6.84 12.92 7.13
N ALA A 188 -7.28 12.96 8.39
CA ALA A 188 -6.73 12.11 9.46
C ALA A 188 -6.88 10.61 9.13
N ARG A 189 -7.99 10.21 8.48
CA ARG A 189 -8.24 8.83 8.05
C ARG A 189 -7.13 8.28 7.15
N VAL A 190 -6.55 9.13 6.30
CA VAL A 190 -5.41 8.74 5.44
C VAL A 190 -4.20 8.39 6.29
N GLY A 191 -3.85 9.22 7.28
CA GLY A 191 -2.76 8.95 8.20
C GLY A 191 -2.96 7.65 8.99
N GLU A 192 -4.15 7.43 9.51
CA GLU A 192 -4.55 6.21 10.22
C GLU A 192 -4.41 4.96 9.32
N ASN A 193 -4.97 5.00 8.11
CA ASN A 193 -4.89 3.89 7.15
C ASN A 193 -3.44 3.55 6.77
N LEU A 194 -2.59 4.57 6.61
CA LEU A 194 -1.15 4.38 6.35
C LEU A 194 -0.45 3.75 7.56
N ALA A 195 -0.84 4.12 8.79
CA ALA A 195 -0.31 3.53 10.02
C ALA A 195 -0.79 2.07 10.19
N PHE A 196 -2.07 1.79 10.02
CA PHE A 196 -2.64 0.44 10.10
C PHE A 196 -1.93 -0.54 9.18
N THR A 197 -1.63 -0.13 7.96
CA THR A 197 -0.98 -0.97 6.94
C THR A 197 0.54 -1.03 7.05
N GLY A 198 1.15 -0.25 7.96
CA GLY A 198 2.59 -0.18 8.18
C GLY A 198 3.35 0.62 7.12
N ALA A 199 2.67 1.49 6.37
CA ALA A 199 3.32 2.45 5.47
C ALA A 199 4.09 3.51 6.28
N ILE A 200 3.59 3.86 7.46
CA ILE A 200 4.31 4.58 8.50
C ILE A 200 4.92 3.55 9.45
N ARG A 201 6.15 3.76 9.85
CA ARG A 201 6.87 2.82 10.73
C ARG A 201 6.33 2.88 12.16
N ASP A 202 6.15 1.72 12.80
CA ASP A 202 5.64 1.62 14.17
C ASP A 202 6.50 2.40 15.19
N GLY A 203 7.81 2.49 15.00
CA GLY A 203 8.70 3.22 15.91
C GLY A 203 8.60 4.75 15.88
N VAL A 204 7.68 5.34 15.10
CA VAL A 204 7.46 6.80 15.01
C VAL A 204 6.03 7.23 15.31
N ILE A 205 5.18 6.28 15.71
CA ILE A 205 3.77 6.47 16.06
C ILE A 205 3.48 5.79 17.40
N ASP A 206 2.43 6.23 18.08
CA ASP A 206 1.88 5.51 19.21
C ASP A 206 1.11 4.28 18.72
N THR A 207 1.74 3.11 18.81
CA THR A 207 1.17 1.87 18.31
C THR A 207 -0.06 1.40 19.11
N GLU A 208 -0.17 1.79 20.38
CA GLU A 208 -1.31 1.48 21.23
C GLU A 208 -2.52 2.30 20.77
N GLU A 209 -2.36 3.61 20.60
CA GLU A 209 -3.40 4.49 20.06
C GLU A 209 -3.87 4.01 18.68
N ILE A 210 -2.93 3.68 17.79
CA ILE A 210 -3.25 3.17 16.45
C ILE A 210 -4.01 1.84 16.51
N ALA A 211 -3.67 0.94 17.42
CA ALA A 211 -4.39 -0.32 17.59
C ALA A 211 -5.81 -0.12 18.15
N MET A 212 -6.01 0.84 19.05
CA MET A 212 -7.34 1.24 19.55
C MET A 212 -8.22 1.79 18.42
N LEU A 213 -7.69 2.72 17.61
CA LEU A 213 -8.37 3.24 16.42
C LEU A 213 -8.69 2.14 15.40
N LEU A 214 -7.78 1.17 15.21
CA LEU A 214 -8.05 0.02 14.36
C LEU A 214 -9.18 -0.86 14.90
N CYS A 215 -9.24 -1.09 16.21
CA CYS A 215 -10.34 -1.82 16.85
C CYS A 215 -11.69 -1.16 16.57
N GLU A 216 -11.80 0.15 16.79
CA GLU A 216 -13.00 0.93 16.51
C GLU A 216 -13.40 0.82 15.04
N ARG A 217 -12.42 1.01 14.13
CA ARG A 217 -12.64 0.93 12.68
C ARG A 217 -13.14 -0.45 12.24
N LEU A 218 -12.54 -1.53 12.75
CA LEU A 218 -12.90 -2.90 12.38
C LEU A 218 -14.24 -3.33 13.01
N ALA A 219 -14.51 -2.93 14.25
CA ALA A 219 -15.80 -3.17 14.89
C ALA A 219 -16.95 -2.52 14.11
N ALA A 220 -16.76 -1.31 13.61
CA ALA A 220 -17.78 -0.57 12.86
C ALA A 220 -17.97 -1.09 11.42
N ARG A 221 -16.90 -1.44 10.70
CA ARG A 221 -16.96 -1.77 9.27
C ARG A 221 -16.92 -3.27 8.95
N GLU A 222 -16.31 -4.06 9.80
CA GLU A 222 -16.02 -5.48 9.57
C GLU A 222 -16.42 -6.34 10.79
N THR A 223 -17.51 -5.95 11.47
CA THR A 223 -17.99 -6.53 12.72
C THR A 223 -17.92 -8.05 12.71
N LYS A 224 -18.46 -8.69 11.68
CA LYS A 224 -18.51 -10.18 11.58
C LYS A 224 -17.13 -10.82 11.54
N LYS A 225 -16.18 -10.26 10.75
CA LYS A 225 -14.81 -10.79 10.66
C LYS A 225 -14.07 -10.57 11.98
N PHE A 226 -14.26 -9.38 12.58
CA PHE A 226 -13.63 -9.00 13.82
C PHE A 226 -14.11 -9.87 15.01
N THR A 227 -15.42 -9.98 15.20
CA THR A 227 -16.00 -10.79 16.28
C THR A 227 -15.68 -12.27 16.12
N ALA A 228 -15.73 -12.81 14.91
CA ALA A 228 -15.35 -14.21 14.65
C ALA A 228 -13.88 -14.49 15.02
N ARG A 229 -12.95 -13.54 14.71
CA ARG A 229 -11.52 -13.69 15.00
C ARG A 229 -11.24 -13.72 16.50
N TYR A 230 -11.89 -12.86 17.28
CA TYR A 230 -11.61 -12.69 18.71
C TYR A 230 -12.61 -13.42 19.61
N LYS A 231 -13.58 -14.15 19.02
CA LYS A 231 -14.64 -14.88 19.74
C LYS A 231 -15.47 -13.97 20.64
N LEU A 232 -15.90 -12.85 20.05
CA LEU A 232 -16.77 -11.88 20.67
C LEU A 232 -18.21 -12.04 20.18
N GLY A 233 -19.21 -11.72 21.01
CA GLY A 233 -20.56 -11.46 20.55
C GLY A 233 -20.63 -10.08 19.88
N GLU A 234 -21.52 -9.91 18.92
CA GLU A 234 -21.74 -8.57 18.32
C GLU A 234 -22.28 -7.59 19.36
N ASP A 235 -23.12 -8.06 20.27
CA ASP A 235 -23.67 -7.34 21.42
C ASP A 235 -22.60 -6.92 22.46
N GLU A 236 -21.49 -7.64 22.56
CA GLU A 236 -20.37 -7.26 23.41
C GLU A 236 -19.67 -5.97 22.94
N LEU A 237 -19.92 -5.51 21.72
CA LEU A 237 -19.31 -4.29 21.13
C LEU A 237 -20.22 -3.05 21.28
N ASP A 238 -21.47 -3.22 21.65
CA ASP A 238 -22.45 -2.13 21.67
C ASP A 238 -22.06 -1.05 22.68
N GLY A 239 -21.93 0.19 22.18
CA GLY A 239 -21.60 1.35 22.99
C GLY A 239 -20.14 1.44 23.46
N LEU A 240 -19.29 0.50 23.07
CA LEU A 240 -17.86 0.52 23.39
C LEU A 240 -17.09 1.44 22.45
N ASP A 241 -16.10 2.15 22.98
CA ASP A 241 -15.13 2.88 22.18
C ASP A 241 -13.91 2.00 21.83
N GLY A 242 -12.97 2.57 21.06
CA GLY A 242 -11.78 1.84 20.62
C GLY A 242 -10.90 1.33 21.75
N TYR A 243 -10.83 2.07 22.86
CA TYR A 243 -10.09 1.66 24.06
C TYR A 243 -10.75 0.46 24.74
N ASP A 244 -12.06 0.49 24.92
CA ASP A 244 -12.82 -0.61 25.54
C ASP A 244 -12.74 -1.88 24.70
N ILE A 245 -12.92 -1.76 23.37
CA ILE A 245 -12.80 -2.89 22.43
C ILE A 245 -11.38 -3.48 22.45
N PHE A 246 -10.36 -2.64 22.47
CA PHE A 246 -8.96 -3.07 22.58
C PHE A 246 -8.71 -3.88 23.86
N ASN A 247 -9.19 -3.37 25.01
CA ASN A 247 -9.07 -4.09 26.29
C ASN A 247 -9.86 -5.40 26.27
N LEU A 248 -11.04 -5.42 25.69
CA LEU A 248 -11.84 -6.63 25.54
C LEU A 248 -11.10 -7.70 24.72
N VAL A 249 -10.53 -7.33 23.58
CA VAL A 249 -9.71 -8.22 22.75
C VAL A 249 -8.50 -8.73 23.53
N GLY A 250 -7.78 -7.85 24.22
CA GLY A 250 -6.62 -8.21 25.03
C GLY A 250 -6.94 -9.26 26.09
N ARG A 251 -8.07 -9.10 26.80
CA ARG A 251 -8.57 -10.08 27.78
C ARG A 251 -8.94 -11.41 27.13
N LYS A 252 -9.70 -11.40 26.04
CA LYS A 252 -10.09 -12.62 25.29
C LYS A 252 -8.87 -13.37 24.73
N ARG A 253 -7.78 -12.68 24.45
CA ARG A 253 -6.52 -13.26 23.97
C ARG A 253 -5.55 -13.63 25.11
N GLY A 254 -5.90 -13.39 26.36
CA GLY A 254 -5.07 -13.69 27.53
C GLY A 254 -3.79 -12.86 27.58
N MET A 255 -3.82 -11.64 27.04
CA MET A 255 -2.67 -10.74 27.06
C MET A 255 -2.64 -9.92 28.33
N LEU A 256 -2.42 -10.61 29.46
CA LEU A 256 -2.45 -10.01 30.78
C LEU A 256 -1.03 -9.93 31.37
N VAL A 257 -0.78 -8.90 32.16
CA VAL A 257 0.38 -8.77 33.06
C VAL A 257 0.01 -9.18 34.47
N SER A 258 1.01 -9.24 35.37
CA SER A 258 0.77 -9.44 36.79
C SER A 258 -0.14 -8.34 37.32
N GLY A 259 -1.23 -8.75 38.03
CA GLY A 259 -2.28 -7.82 38.49
C GLY A 259 -3.54 -7.81 37.62
N GLY A 260 -3.58 -8.51 36.45
CA GLY A 260 -4.78 -8.68 35.65
C GLY A 260 -5.04 -7.53 34.66
N GLU A 261 -4.10 -6.60 34.55
CA GLU A 261 -4.13 -5.55 33.53
C GLU A 261 -3.69 -6.06 32.16
N ILE A 262 -4.10 -5.36 31.10
CA ILE A 262 -3.71 -5.70 29.72
C ILE A 262 -2.24 -5.33 29.48
N ASN A 263 -1.47 -6.21 28.87
CA ASN A 263 -0.20 -5.86 28.24
C ASN A 263 -0.49 -5.15 26.91
N SER A 264 -0.63 -3.83 27.00
CA SER A 264 -1.09 -2.99 25.88
C SER A 264 -0.12 -3.03 24.69
N GLU A 265 1.19 -2.97 24.93
CA GLU A 265 2.21 -3.05 23.89
C GLU A 265 2.09 -4.37 23.08
N ARG A 266 1.99 -5.51 23.80
CA ARG A 266 1.86 -6.82 23.18
C ARG A 266 0.53 -6.98 22.44
N CYS A 267 -0.55 -6.43 23.01
CA CYS A 267 -1.88 -6.46 22.39
C CYS A 267 -1.89 -5.64 21.11
N ALA A 268 -1.33 -4.44 21.11
CA ALA A 268 -1.23 -3.56 19.97
C ALA A 268 -0.42 -4.20 18.82
N ALA A 269 0.76 -4.74 19.15
CA ALA A 269 1.59 -5.43 18.17
C ALA A 269 0.87 -6.62 17.52
N MET A 270 0.14 -7.42 18.32
CA MET A 270 -0.66 -8.53 17.81
C MET A 270 -1.77 -8.06 16.87
N LEU A 271 -2.55 -7.07 17.28
CA LEU A 271 -3.69 -6.55 16.49
C LEU A 271 -3.24 -6.02 15.13
N LEU A 272 -2.19 -5.17 15.12
CA LEU A 272 -1.63 -4.62 13.90
C LEU A 272 -1.06 -5.71 12.98
N GLU A 273 -0.35 -6.70 13.54
CA GLU A 273 0.18 -7.80 12.75
C GLU A 273 -0.94 -8.68 12.17
N GLU A 274 -1.97 -9.01 12.96
CA GLU A 274 -3.09 -9.83 12.51
C GLU A 274 -3.91 -9.14 11.41
N PHE A 275 -4.08 -7.83 11.47
CA PHE A 275 -4.65 -7.06 10.36
C PHE A 275 -3.73 -7.08 9.13
N ARG A 276 -2.45 -6.78 9.30
CA ARG A 276 -1.47 -6.70 8.21
C ARG A 276 -1.27 -8.04 7.49
N SER A 277 -1.44 -9.15 8.19
CA SER A 277 -1.34 -10.52 7.65
C SER A 277 -2.67 -11.15 7.24
N ALA A 278 -3.78 -10.41 7.27
CA ALA A 278 -5.14 -10.87 7.00
C ALA A 278 -5.61 -12.04 7.90
N LYS A 279 -5.06 -12.20 9.10
CA LYS A 279 -5.55 -13.19 10.08
C LYS A 279 -6.94 -12.85 10.62
N ILE A 280 -7.32 -11.57 10.61
CA ILE A 280 -8.69 -11.11 10.93
C ILE A 280 -9.63 -11.40 9.76
N GLY A 281 -9.11 -11.38 8.54
CA GLY A 281 -9.81 -11.57 7.29
C GLY A 281 -9.23 -10.70 6.19
N ARG A 282 -9.68 -10.92 4.97
CA ARG A 282 -9.38 -10.03 3.84
C ARG A 282 -10.22 -8.76 3.99
N ILE A 283 -9.54 -7.63 4.18
CA ILE A 283 -10.20 -6.36 4.54
C ILE A 283 -9.65 -5.23 3.69
N THR A 284 -10.57 -4.40 3.19
CA THR A 284 -10.27 -3.11 2.56
C THR A 284 -10.96 -2.02 3.37
N LEU A 285 -10.17 -1.07 3.90
CA LEU A 285 -10.65 -0.06 4.86
C LEU A 285 -11.43 1.08 4.22
N GLU A 286 -11.42 1.19 2.90
CA GLU A 286 -12.05 2.27 2.16
C GLU A 286 -12.66 1.75 0.85
N THR A 287 -13.78 2.32 0.45
CA THR A 287 -14.46 2.00 -0.81
C THR A 287 -14.59 3.24 -1.68
N PRO A 288 -14.82 3.11 -3.01
CA PRO A 288 -15.06 4.27 -3.86
C PRO A 288 -16.23 5.14 -3.39
N LYS A 289 -17.22 4.58 -2.69
CA LYS A 289 -18.36 5.32 -2.15
C LYS A 289 -17.93 6.28 -1.05
N ASP A 290 -17.02 5.87 -0.17
CA ASP A 290 -16.52 6.69 0.93
C ASP A 290 -15.87 8.00 0.45
N ILE A 291 -15.46 8.08 -0.82
CA ILE A 291 -14.75 9.22 -1.40
C ILE A 291 -15.66 10.11 -2.24
N MET A 292 -16.77 9.56 -2.74
CA MET A 292 -17.73 10.31 -3.54
C MET A 292 -18.76 11.05 -2.69
N GLU A 293 -18.84 10.76 -1.40
CA GLU A 293 -19.77 11.36 -0.44
C GLU A 293 -19.15 12.54 0.35
N ASP A 294 -17.83 12.75 0.24
CA ASP A 294 -17.09 13.92 0.77
C ASP A 294 -16.89 14.98 -0.34
#